data_24cad700212f96b1235ba6067d311a88
#
_entry.id   24cad700212f96b1235ba6067d311a88
#
_cell.length_a   1.000
_cell.length_b   1.000
_cell.length_c   1.000
_cell.angle_alpha   90.00
_cell.angle_beta   90.00
_cell.angle_gamma   90.00
#
_symmetry.space_group_name_H-M   'P 1'
#
loop_
_entity.id
_entity.type
_entity.pdbx_description
1 polymer ?
#
loop_
_entity_poly.entity_id
_entity_poly.type
_entity_poly.pdbx_seq_one_letter_code
_entity_poly.pdbx_strand_id
1 'polypeptide(L)'
;MVDGKYKLPILYCLQLDGPTRYNELQRKMETATFRSLSKALKELEADGLIIRKDYGEIPPRVEYSLSERGKSLEPVLDAFCLWEQEHRND
;
A
#
# COMPACT_ATOMS: atom_id res chain seq x y z
N MET A 1 -6.69 -9.01 12.43
CA MET A 1 -7.30 -9.61 11.25
C MET A 1 -6.25 -9.95 10.22
N VAL A 2 -6.22 -11.19 9.82
CA VAL A 2 -5.23 -11.66 8.86
C VAL A 2 -5.35 -10.95 7.53
N ASP A 3 -6.59 -10.67 7.13
CA ASP A 3 -6.85 -10.08 5.83
C ASP A 3 -6.32 -8.67 5.68
N GLY A 4 -6.10 -7.97 6.77
CA GLY A 4 -5.59 -6.61 6.72
C GLY A 4 -4.10 -6.47 6.89
N LYS A 5 -3.38 -7.58 6.87
CA LYS A 5 -1.97 -7.59 7.24
C LYS A 5 -1.10 -6.60 6.45
N TYR A 6 -1.34 -6.48 5.14
CA TYR A 6 -0.51 -5.64 4.30
C TYR A 6 -1.10 -4.29 3.98
N LYS A 7 -2.34 -4.01 4.42
CA LYS A 7 -3.02 -2.78 4.01
C LYS A 7 -2.36 -1.53 4.54
N LEU A 8 -2.08 -1.48 5.85
CA LEU A 8 -1.44 -0.30 6.42
C LEU A 8 -0.01 -0.10 5.90
N PRO A 9 0.82 -1.16 5.80
CA PRO A 9 2.14 -0.98 5.19
C PRO A 9 2.09 -0.47 3.75
N ILE A 10 1.13 -0.94 2.95
CA ILE A 10 0.99 -0.46 1.58
C ILE A 10 0.64 1.02 1.56
N LEU A 11 -0.34 1.41 2.37
CA LEU A 11 -0.76 2.81 2.43
C LEU A 11 0.40 3.70 2.87
N TYR A 12 1.14 3.27 3.86
CA TYR A 12 2.29 4.04 4.35
C TYR A 12 3.36 4.17 3.28
N CYS A 13 3.63 3.09 2.55
CA CYS A 13 4.59 3.11 1.45
C CYS A 13 4.19 4.14 0.40
N LEU A 14 2.91 4.15 0.03
CA LEU A 14 2.42 5.10 -0.97
C LEU A 14 2.44 6.52 -0.44
N GLN A 15 2.27 6.70 0.86
CA GLN A 15 2.39 8.02 1.46
C GLN A 15 3.81 8.57 1.33
N LEU A 16 4.79 7.73 1.58
CA LEU A 16 6.19 8.15 1.56
C LEU A 16 6.73 8.35 0.14
N ASP A 17 6.40 7.41 -0.75
CA ASP A 17 7.02 7.37 -2.06
C ASP A 17 6.17 7.98 -3.16
N GLY A 18 4.88 8.20 -2.90
CA GLY A 18 3.97 8.64 -3.94
C GLY A 18 3.64 7.49 -4.88
N PRO A 19 3.34 7.78 -6.15
CA PRO A 19 2.98 6.72 -7.09
C PRO A 19 4.06 5.66 -7.20
N THR A 20 3.67 4.41 -7.04
CA THR A 20 4.61 3.30 -6.96
C THR A 20 4.11 2.15 -7.82
N ARG A 21 5.01 1.52 -8.58
CA ARG A 21 4.67 0.39 -9.41
C ARG A 21 4.50 -0.86 -8.57
N TYR A 22 3.73 -1.81 -9.12
CA TYR A 22 3.48 -3.07 -8.45
C TYR A 22 4.78 -3.78 -8.04
N ASN A 23 5.75 -3.84 -8.96
CA ASN A 23 7.01 -4.54 -8.65
C ASN A 23 7.77 -3.89 -7.50
N GLU A 24 7.69 -2.57 -7.40
CA GLU A 24 8.29 -1.85 -6.29
C GLU A 24 7.61 -2.20 -4.97
N LEU A 25 6.28 -2.24 -4.99
CA LEU A 25 5.52 -2.60 -3.80
C LEU A 25 5.86 -4.02 -3.36
N GLN A 26 5.96 -4.93 -4.32
CA GLN A 26 6.28 -6.32 -3.98
C GLN A 26 7.67 -6.43 -3.36
N ARG A 27 8.61 -5.67 -3.88
CA ARG A 27 9.96 -5.67 -3.32
C ARG A 27 9.97 -5.16 -1.89
N LYS A 28 9.20 -4.11 -1.62
CA LYS A 28 9.12 -3.54 -0.28
C LYS A 28 8.33 -4.39 0.71
N MET A 29 7.37 -5.16 0.18
CA MET A 29 6.58 -6.08 0.99
C MET A 29 7.10 -7.50 0.78
N GLU A 30 8.37 -7.70 1.09
CA GLU A 30 9.07 -8.91 0.67
C GLU A 30 8.49 -10.22 1.22
N THR A 31 7.76 -10.16 2.33
CA THR A 31 7.12 -11.35 2.86
C THR A 31 5.76 -11.62 2.23
N ALA A 32 5.26 -10.70 1.41
CA ALA A 32 3.96 -10.87 0.78
C ALA A 32 4.09 -11.71 -0.48
N THR A 33 3.15 -12.65 -0.65
CA THR A 33 3.06 -13.38 -1.91
C THR A 33 2.35 -12.50 -2.93
N PHE A 34 2.47 -12.87 -4.20
CA PHE A 34 1.73 -12.19 -5.26
C PHE A 34 0.24 -12.15 -4.95
N ARG A 35 -0.28 -13.29 -4.47
CA ARG A 35 -1.69 -13.41 -4.15
C ARG A 35 -2.12 -12.49 -3.02
N SER A 36 -1.35 -12.46 -1.95
CA SER A 36 -1.66 -11.62 -0.79
C SER A 36 -1.59 -10.15 -1.13
N LEU A 37 -0.56 -9.76 -1.86
CA LEU A 37 -0.39 -8.37 -2.23
C LEU A 37 -1.48 -7.91 -3.18
N SER A 38 -1.79 -8.74 -4.19
CA SER A 38 -2.84 -8.39 -5.15
C SER A 38 -4.19 -8.27 -4.48
N LYS A 39 -4.48 -9.17 -3.54
CA LYS A 39 -5.73 -9.10 -2.80
C LYS A 39 -5.84 -7.81 -2.00
N ALA A 40 -4.77 -7.46 -1.29
CA ALA A 40 -4.76 -6.25 -0.48
C ALA A 40 -4.96 -5.01 -1.36
N LEU A 41 -4.28 -4.97 -2.51
CA LEU A 41 -4.41 -3.83 -3.42
C LEU A 41 -5.83 -3.70 -3.96
N LYS A 42 -6.44 -4.83 -4.33
CA LYS A 42 -7.82 -4.79 -4.83
C LYS A 42 -8.78 -4.30 -3.77
N GLU A 43 -8.60 -4.73 -2.53
CA GLU A 43 -9.46 -4.30 -1.45
C GLU A 43 -9.29 -2.83 -1.13
N LEU A 44 -8.06 -2.34 -1.15
CA LEU A 44 -7.80 -0.93 -0.91
C LEU A 44 -8.39 -0.07 -2.03
N GLU A 45 -8.31 -0.54 -3.26
CA GLU A 45 -8.89 0.16 -4.39
C GLU A 45 -10.41 0.17 -4.27
N ALA A 46 -11.01 -0.96 -3.92
CA ALA A 46 -12.46 -1.06 -3.74
C ALA A 46 -12.96 -0.13 -2.62
N ASP A 47 -12.13 0.05 -1.59
CA ASP A 47 -12.47 0.95 -0.49
C ASP A 47 -12.24 2.41 -0.84
N GLY A 48 -11.70 2.68 -2.01
CA GLY A 48 -11.46 4.06 -2.46
C GLY A 48 -10.26 4.71 -1.81
N LEU A 49 -9.34 3.92 -1.26
CA LEU A 49 -8.18 4.47 -0.57
C LEU A 49 -6.97 4.63 -1.48
N ILE A 50 -6.92 3.84 -2.55
CA ILE A 50 -5.84 3.96 -3.52
C ILE A 50 -6.41 4.01 -4.93
N ILE A 51 -5.59 4.51 -5.84
CA ILE A 51 -5.93 4.62 -7.26
C ILE A 51 -4.94 3.75 -8.03
N ARG A 52 -5.49 2.95 -8.95
CA ARG A 52 -4.68 2.14 -9.86
C ARG A 52 -4.69 2.81 -11.22
N LYS A 53 -3.50 3.13 -11.72
CA LYS A 53 -3.38 3.76 -13.03
C LYS A 53 -2.65 2.83 -13.98
N ASP A 54 -3.34 2.43 -15.05
CA ASP A 54 -2.77 1.59 -16.09
C ASP A 54 -2.41 2.50 -17.27
N TYR A 55 -1.13 2.53 -17.62
CA TYR A 55 -0.65 3.44 -18.66
C TYR A 55 -0.85 2.88 -20.08
N GLY A 56 -1.29 1.65 -20.19
CA GLY A 56 -1.53 1.05 -21.51
C GLY A 56 -0.28 0.86 -22.33
N GLU A 57 0.86 0.72 -21.68
CA GLU A 57 2.15 0.57 -22.35
C GLU A 57 2.53 -0.89 -22.54
N ILE A 58 3.50 -1.13 -23.41
CA ILE A 58 4.11 -2.44 -23.60
C ILE A 58 5.61 -2.24 -23.38
N PRO A 59 6.21 -2.87 -22.37
CA PRO A 59 5.58 -3.77 -21.38
C PRO A 59 4.59 -3.03 -20.48
N PRO A 60 3.65 -3.75 -19.86
CA PRO A 60 2.63 -3.12 -19.04
C PRO A 60 3.22 -2.30 -17.89
N ARG A 61 2.61 -1.16 -17.65
CA ARG A 61 3.00 -0.31 -16.52
C ARG A 61 1.76 0.08 -15.75
N VAL A 62 1.72 -0.34 -14.49
CA VAL A 62 0.62 -0.03 -13.59
C VAL A 62 1.20 0.61 -12.35
N GLU A 63 0.65 1.74 -11.95
CA GLU A 63 1.08 2.44 -10.74
C GLU A 63 -0.07 2.57 -9.77
N TYR A 64 0.25 2.54 -8.49
CA TYR A 64 -0.70 2.73 -7.41
C TYR A 64 -0.32 4.00 -6.65
N SER A 65 -1.33 4.76 -6.25
CA SER A 65 -1.12 5.97 -5.47
C SER A 65 -2.27 6.16 -4.50
N LEU A 66 -2.08 7.01 -3.50
CA LEU A 66 -3.16 7.31 -2.57
C LEU A 66 -4.20 8.19 -3.25
N SER A 67 -5.48 7.85 -3.01
CA SER A 67 -6.57 8.74 -3.38
C SER A 67 -6.65 9.88 -2.36
N GLU A 68 -7.56 10.83 -2.60
CA GLU A 68 -7.79 11.87 -1.60
C GLU A 68 -8.23 11.28 -0.28
N ARG A 69 -9.08 10.27 -0.35
CA ARG A 69 -9.53 9.57 0.85
C ARG A 69 -8.37 8.88 1.55
N GLY A 70 -7.48 8.26 0.77
CA GLY A 70 -6.29 7.63 1.35
C GLY A 70 -5.38 8.63 2.02
N LYS A 71 -5.23 9.81 1.41
CA LYS A 71 -4.40 10.85 2.00
C LYS A 71 -4.96 11.34 3.33
N SER A 72 -6.25 11.27 3.51
CA SER A 72 -6.86 11.70 4.77
C SER A 72 -6.47 10.80 5.93
N LEU A 73 -5.89 9.63 5.65
CA LEU A 73 -5.44 8.70 6.68
C LEU A 73 -4.00 8.99 7.15
N GLU A 74 -3.35 10.01 6.62
CA GLU A 74 -1.96 10.32 7.01
C GLU A 74 -1.73 10.36 8.51
N PRO A 75 -2.57 11.05 9.29
CA PRO A 75 -2.35 11.06 10.74
C PRO A 75 -2.42 9.67 11.36
N VAL A 76 -3.31 8.82 10.84
CA VAL A 76 -3.44 7.45 11.34
C VAL A 76 -2.20 6.64 10.98
N LEU A 77 -1.71 6.81 9.75
CA LEU A 77 -0.54 6.09 9.29
C LEU A 77 0.71 6.49 10.06
N ASP A 78 0.83 7.78 10.35
CA ASP A 78 1.95 8.28 11.15
C ASP A 78 1.91 7.70 12.55
N ALA A 79 0.71 7.66 13.15
CA ALA A 79 0.55 7.12 14.48
C ALA A 79 0.87 5.62 14.50
N PHE A 80 0.44 4.89 13.47
CA PHE A 80 0.73 3.47 13.37
C PHE A 80 2.23 3.23 13.28
N CYS A 81 2.91 4.02 12.47
CA CYS A 81 4.35 3.88 12.29
C CYS A 81 5.09 4.14 13.60
N LEU A 82 4.69 5.17 14.32
CA LEU A 82 5.28 5.49 15.62
C LEU A 82 5.05 4.37 16.62
N TRP A 83 3.82 3.88 16.66
CA TRP A 83 3.47 2.79 17.55
C TRP A 83 4.32 1.55 17.26
N GLU A 84 4.48 1.23 15.97
CA GLU A 84 5.25 0.07 15.58
C GLU A 84 6.72 0.20 15.99
N GLN A 85 7.28 1.40 15.83
CA GLN A 85 8.66 1.65 16.26
C GLN A 85 8.83 1.43 17.75
N GLU A 86 7.86 1.86 18.54
CA GLU A 86 7.92 1.73 19.99
C GLU A 86 7.77 0.28 20.45
N HIS A 87 7.07 -0.53 19.66
CA HIS A 87 6.73 -1.91 20.06
C HIS A 87 7.44 -2.97 19.21
N ARG A 88 8.41 -2.54 18.41
CA ARG A 88 9.05 -3.46 17.46
C ARG A 88 9.72 -4.66 18.14
N ASN A 89 10.28 -4.45 19.29
CA ASN A 89 11.01 -5.49 19.99
C ASN A 89 10.21 -6.20 21.07
N ASP A 90 8.94 -5.92 21.13
CA ASP A 90 8.05 -6.63 22.08
C ASP A 90 7.70 -8.02 21.58
#